data_34d5c7061159940d4b3b9357b5c0d2d1
#
_entry.id   34d5c7061159940d4b3b9357b5c0d2d1
#
_cell.length_a   1.000
_cell.length_b   1.000
_cell.length_c   1.000
_cell.angle_alpha   90.00
_cell.angle_beta   90.00
_cell.angle_gamma   90.00
#
_symmetry.space_group_name_H-M   'P 1'
#
loop_
_entity.id
_entity.type
_entity.pdbx_description
1 polymer ?
#
loop_
_entity_poly.entity_id
_entity_poly.type
_entity_poly.pdbx_seq_one_letter_code
_entity_poly.pdbx_strand_id
1 'polypeptide(L)'
;FVALPLKAIDESSAKFKVLKLYQDILANQIDNKNQEAEAQYDLSRLTYTYQNAVIEDKESVYIKSLKALSDAHSDVEYNSEIAAVLASQIRSNANDSLANNKAIEICEDAIKKYPKSIGAAKCQNIINDIKKPSIQIFGEQVYPSKQAMLFALDYNNVAQASISVV
;
A
#
# COMPACT_ATOMS: atom_id res chain seq x y z
N PHE A 1 -13.52 14.48 -8.55
CA PHE A 1 -13.78 14.89 -7.16
C PHE A 1 -14.07 16.41 -7.06
N VAL A 2 -13.27 17.27 -7.67
CA VAL A 2 -13.38 18.74 -7.57
C VAL A 2 -14.77 19.26 -7.96
N ALA A 3 -15.37 18.72 -9.02
CA ALA A 3 -16.71 19.13 -9.48
C ALA A 3 -17.89 18.48 -8.75
N LEU A 4 -17.62 17.60 -7.78
CA LEU A 4 -18.70 16.88 -7.07
C LEU A 4 -19.33 17.77 -5.99
N PRO A 5 -20.68 17.90 -5.92
CA PRO A 5 -21.32 18.57 -4.81
C PRO A 5 -21.22 17.71 -3.56
N LEU A 6 -20.34 18.07 -2.63
CA LEU A 6 -20.27 17.43 -1.33
C LEU A 6 -21.47 17.82 -0.48
N LYS A 7 -22.15 16.82 0.08
CA LYS A 7 -23.28 17.00 1.00
C LYS A 7 -23.01 16.25 2.30
N ALA A 8 -23.38 16.83 3.42
CA ALA A 8 -23.32 16.19 4.73
C ALA A 8 -24.59 16.50 5.53
N ILE A 9 -24.96 15.60 6.44
CA ILE A 9 -26.06 15.83 7.40
C ILE A 9 -25.62 16.94 8.38
N ASP A 10 -24.35 16.94 8.77
CA ASP A 10 -23.73 17.97 9.60
C ASP A 10 -22.54 18.61 8.86
N GLU A 11 -22.76 19.79 8.32
CA GLU A 11 -21.74 20.58 7.62
C GLU A 11 -20.73 21.23 8.58
N SER A 12 -21.00 21.24 9.87
CA SER A 12 -20.04 21.70 10.89
C SER A 12 -18.97 20.67 11.21
N SER A 13 -19.18 19.42 10.82
CA SER A 13 -18.28 18.29 11.01
C SER A 13 -16.86 18.58 10.49
N ALA A 14 -15.86 18.32 11.33
CA ALA A 14 -14.45 18.45 10.93
C ALA A 14 -14.10 17.61 9.70
N LYS A 15 -14.66 16.39 9.58
CA LYS A 15 -14.44 15.52 8.42
C LYS A 15 -14.98 16.14 7.12
N PHE A 16 -16.15 16.75 7.18
CA PHE A 16 -16.73 17.44 6.03
C PHE A 16 -15.87 18.65 5.61
N LYS A 17 -15.43 19.45 6.58
CA LYS A 17 -14.55 20.61 6.33
C LYS A 17 -13.21 20.20 5.69
N VAL A 18 -12.63 19.07 6.12
CA VAL A 18 -11.41 18.54 5.51
C VAL A 18 -11.64 18.15 4.05
N LEU A 19 -12.76 17.50 3.72
CA LEU A 19 -13.08 17.17 2.32
C LEU A 19 -13.30 18.41 1.46
N LYS A 20 -13.92 19.45 2.00
CA LYS A 20 -14.05 20.76 1.32
C LYS A 20 -12.68 21.38 1.08
N LEU A 21 -11.81 21.37 2.08
CA LEU A 21 -10.45 21.88 1.93
C LEU A 21 -9.67 21.14 0.81
N TYR A 22 -9.81 19.80 0.72
CA TYR A 22 -9.21 19.05 -0.39
C TYR A 22 -9.79 19.46 -1.74
N GLN A 23 -11.10 19.77 -1.84
CA GLN A 23 -11.69 20.28 -3.09
C GLN A 23 -11.05 21.60 -3.51
N ASP A 24 -10.92 22.53 -2.57
CA ASP A 24 -10.35 23.87 -2.83
C ASP A 24 -8.87 23.78 -3.22
N ILE A 25 -8.09 22.95 -2.51
CA ILE A 25 -6.66 22.73 -2.81
C ILE A 25 -6.51 22.14 -4.21
N LEU A 26 -7.25 21.06 -4.53
CA LEU A 26 -7.15 20.40 -5.82
C LEU A 26 -7.61 21.28 -6.96
N ALA A 27 -8.71 22.05 -6.79
CA ALA A 27 -9.13 23.04 -7.77
C ALA A 27 -8.00 24.04 -8.09
N ASN A 28 -7.35 24.55 -7.05
CA ASN A 28 -6.23 25.49 -7.20
C ASN A 28 -5.03 24.85 -7.94
N GLN A 29 -4.69 23.59 -7.65
CA GLN A 29 -3.57 22.92 -8.35
C GLN A 29 -3.90 22.67 -9.82
N ILE A 30 -5.14 22.29 -10.15
CA ILE A 30 -5.61 22.11 -11.52
C ILE A 30 -5.55 23.44 -12.29
N ASP A 31 -6.06 24.52 -11.70
CA ASP A 31 -6.05 25.86 -12.32
C ASP A 31 -4.62 26.35 -12.60
N ASN A 32 -3.69 26.05 -11.69
CA ASN A 32 -2.27 26.37 -11.84
C ASN A 32 -1.48 25.37 -12.69
N LYS A 33 -2.11 24.29 -13.16
CA LYS A 33 -1.49 23.19 -13.93
C LYS A 33 -0.30 22.54 -13.20
N ASN A 34 -0.36 22.47 -11.88
CA ASN A 34 0.68 21.86 -11.06
C ASN A 34 0.36 20.39 -10.82
N GLN A 35 0.65 19.56 -11.81
CA GLN A 35 0.34 18.12 -11.79
C GLN A 35 1.03 17.36 -10.66
N GLU A 36 2.23 17.77 -10.25
CA GLU A 36 2.97 17.14 -9.14
C GLU A 36 2.23 17.36 -7.81
N ALA A 37 1.83 18.59 -7.52
CA ALA A 37 1.07 18.92 -6.32
C ALA A 37 -0.35 18.34 -6.37
N GLU A 38 -0.99 18.34 -7.56
CA GLU A 38 -2.30 17.68 -7.75
C GLU A 38 -2.23 16.21 -7.35
N ALA A 39 -1.25 15.46 -7.87
CA ALA A 39 -1.03 14.04 -7.55
C ALA A 39 -0.82 13.83 -6.04
N GLN A 40 -0.01 14.69 -5.41
CA GLN A 40 0.27 14.64 -3.97
C GLN A 40 -0.98 14.86 -3.12
N TYR A 41 -1.74 15.91 -3.41
CA TYR A 41 -2.94 16.23 -2.63
C TYR A 41 -4.06 15.24 -2.89
N ASP A 42 -4.18 14.70 -4.11
CA ASP A 42 -5.20 13.69 -4.40
C ASP A 42 -4.89 12.34 -3.74
N LEU A 43 -3.61 11.92 -3.67
CA LEU A 43 -3.20 10.77 -2.87
C LEU A 43 -3.54 10.96 -1.39
N SER A 44 -3.27 12.17 -0.86
CA SER A 44 -3.57 12.50 0.54
C SER A 44 -5.08 12.44 0.81
N ARG A 45 -5.90 12.97 -0.10
CA ARG A 45 -7.37 12.89 -0.05
C ARG A 45 -7.88 11.45 -0.08
N LEU A 46 -7.36 10.64 -1.02
CA LEU A 46 -7.74 9.23 -1.12
C LEU A 46 -7.42 8.47 0.16
N THR A 47 -6.23 8.68 0.72
CA THR A 47 -5.80 8.05 1.97
C THR A 47 -6.70 8.48 3.13
N TYR A 48 -6.98 9.78 3.25
CA TYR A 48 -7.89 10.30 4.26
C TYR A 48 -9.30 9.70 4.13
N THR A 49 -9.81 9.63 2.91
CA THR A 49 -11.14 9.07 2.64
C THR A 49 -11.18 7.58 3.00
N TYR A 50 -10.18 6.81 2.62
CA TYR A 50 -10.06 5.39 2.96
C TYR A 50 -10.04 5.15 4.48
N GLN A 51 -9.27 5.94 5.22
CA GLN A 51 -9.18 5.83 6.68
C GLN A 51 -10.50 6.14 7.40
N ASN A 52 -11.32 7.02 6.82
CA ASN A 52 -12.56 7.49 7.42
C ASN A 52 -13.83 6.87 6.84
N ALA A 53 -13.73 6.13 5.74
CA ALA A 53 -14.88 5.48 5.10
C ALA A 53 -15.39 4.29 5.92
N VAL A 54 -16.72 4.19 5.99
CA VAL A 54 -17.44 3.09 6.64
C VAL A 54 -18.31 2.41 5.56
N ILE A 55 -17.64 1.69 4.65
CA ILE A 55 -18.27 0.91 3.58
C ILE A 55 -17.63 -0.48 3.54
N GLU A 56 -18.38 -1.49 3.10
CA GLU A 56 -17.92 -2.89 3.09
C GLU A 56 -16.72 -3.11 2.18
N ASP A 57 -16.74 -2.56 0.96
CA ASP A 57 -15.70 -2.79 -0.06
C ASP A 57 -14.62 -1.70 -0.11
N LYS A 58 -14.34 -1.03 1.00
CA LYS A 58 -13.44 0.14 1.01
C LYS A 58 -12.03 -0.15 0.47
N GLU A 59 -11.47 -1.34 0.74
CA GLU A 59 -10.16 -1.76 0.21
C GLU A 59 -10.17 -1.83 -1.31
N SER A 60 -11.17 -2.47 -1.88
CA SER A 60 -11.31 -2.62 -3.34
C SER A 60 -11.50 -1.26 -4.03
N VAL A 61 -12.32 -0.39 -3.44
CA VAL A 61 -12.55 0.97 -3.93
C VAL A 61 -11.25 1.79 -3.86
N TYR A 62 -10.52 1.68 -2.75
CA TYR A 62 -9.26 2.40 -2.57
C TYR A 62 -8.21 1.96 -3.58
N ILE A 63 -8.00 0.65 -3.78
CA ILE A 63 -7.06 0.10 -4.77
C ILE A 63 -7.41 0.58 -6.18
N LYS A 64 -8.70 0.55 -6.56
CA LYS A 64 -9.16 1.06 -7.87
C LYS A 64 -8.88 2.55 -8.02
N SER A 65 -9.11 3.34 -6.97
CA SER A 65 -8.86 4.78 -6.98
C SER A 65 -7.37 5.11 -7.07
N LEU A 66 -6.52 4.35 -6.36
CA LEU A 66 -5.06 4.49 -6.45
C LEU A 66 -4.53 4.17 -7.85
N LYS A 67 -5.07 3.13 -8.50
CA LYS A 67 -4.73 2.79 -9.90
C LYS A 67 -5.11 3.93 -10.84
N ALA A 68 -6.35 4.41 -10.75
CA ALA A 68 -6.82 5.51 -11.58
C ALA A 68 -5.99 6.80 -11.36
N LEU A 69 -5.58 7.08 -10.12
CA LEU A 69 -4.70 8.20 -9.81
C LEU A 69 -3.31 8.02 -10.43
N SER A 70 -2.72 6.83 -10.32
CA SER A 70 -1.44 6.49 -10.92
C SER A 70 -1.47 6.62 -12.45
N ASP A 71 -2.52 6.15 -13.09
CA ASP A 71 -2.70 6.24 -14.54
C ASP A 71 -2.83 7.71 -14.99
N ALA A 72 -3.60 8.52 -14.26
CA ALA A 72 -3.82 9.93 -14.57
C ALA A 72 -2.54 10.79 -14.42
N HIS A 73 -1.65 10.41 -13.53
CA HIS A 73 -0.41 11.15 -13.22
C HIS A 73 0.85 10.33 -13.55
N SER A 74 0.76 9.48 -14.58
CA SER A 74 1.88 8.60 -14.95
C SER A 74 3.17 9.36 -15.24
N ASP A 75 3.11 10.58 -15.74
CA ASP A 75 4.27 11.34 -16.23
C ASP A 75 4.91 12.28 -15.19
N VAL A 76 4.43 12.26 -13.93
CA VAL A 76 5.01 13.04 -12.83
C VAL A 76 5.81 12.15 -11.87
N GLU A 77 6.89 12.69 -11.28
CA GLU A 77 7.77 11.92 -10.39
C GLU A 77 7.03 11.38 -9.16
N TYR A 78 6.06 12.17 -8.63
CA TYR A 78 5.25 11.78 -7.48
C TYR A 78 4.44 10.50 -7.71
N ASN A 79 4.24 10.07 -8.98
CA ASN A 79 3.61 8.78 -9.28
C ASN A 79 4.34 7.60 -8.66
N SER A 80 5.65 7.70 -8.44
CA SER A 80 6.43 6.68 -7.73
C SER A 80 5.97 6.48 -6.27
N GLU A 81 5.50 7.55 -5.61
CA GLU A 81 4.94 7.45 -4.27
C GLU A 81 3.53 6.83 -4.28
N ILE A 82 2.72 7.18 -5.30
CA ILE A 82 1.41 6.53 -5.51
C ILE A 82 1.60 5.03 -5.74
N ALA A 83 2.59 4.64 -6.56
CA ALA A 83 2.94 3.25 -6.82
C ALA A 83 3.35 2.51 -5.53
N ALA A 84 4.15 3.13 -4.66
CA ALA A 84 4.54 2.54 -3.38
C ALA A 84 3.33 2.30 -2.46
N VAL A 85 2.40 3.25 -2.39
CA VAL A 85 1.16 3.10 -1.61
C VAL A 85 0.27 2.01 -2.21
N LEU A 86 0.11 1.98 -3.53
CA LEU A 86 -0.67 0.97 -4.25
C LEU A 86 -0.08 -0.44 -4.03
N ALA A 87 1.23 -0.60 -4.16
CA ALA A 87 1.92 -1.86 -3.93
C ALA A 87 1.73 -2.35 -2.48
N SER A 88 1.86 -1.46 -1.50
CA SER A 88 1.62 -1.78 -0.09
C SER A 88 0.18 -2.23 0.17
N GLN A 89 -0.80 -1.56 -0.45
CA GLN A 89 -2.22 -1.89 -0.30
C GLN A 89 -2.57 -3.23 -0.95
N ILE A 90 -2.01 -3.52 -2.14
CA ILE A 90 -2.19 -4.82 -2.80
C ILE A 90 -1.58 -5.94 -1.95
N ARG A 91 -0.36 -5.73 -1.43
CA ARG A 91 0.33 -6.70 -0.58
C ARG A 91 -0.45 -7.03 0.69
N SER A 92 -1.18 -6.09 1.26
CA SER A 92 -1.99 -6.31 2.48
C SER A 92 -3.20 -7.22 2.26
N ASN A 93 -3.55 -7.54 1.02
CA ASN A 93 -4.66 -8.44 0.70
C ASN A 93 -4.27 -9.91 0.91
N ALA A 94 -4.55 -10.44 2.09
CA ALA A 94 -4.22 -11.82 2.48
C ALA A 94 -4.89 -12.91 1.62
N ASN A 95 -5.94 -12.56 0.86
CA ASN A 95 -6.68 -13.50 0.02
C ASN A 95 -6.10 -13.65 -1.40
N ASP A 96 -5.12 -12.85 -1.79
CA ASP A 96 -4.49 -12.91 -3.11
C ASP A 96 -3.09 -13.52 -3.01
N SER A 97 -2.96 -14.79 -3.39
CA SER A 97 -1.67 -15.50 -3.40
C SER A 97 -0.61 -14.87 -4.31
N LEU A 98 -1.03 -14.01 -5.26
CA LEU A 98 -0.15 -13.29 -6.17
C LEU A 98 0.11 -11.84 -5.73
N ALA A 99 -0.40 -11.42 -4.57
CA ALA A 99 -0.29 -10.04 -4.09
C ALA A 99 1.17 -9.55 -4.04
N ASN A 100 2.08 -10.38 -3.53
CA ASN A 100 3.50 -10.06 -3.46
C ASN A 100 4.11 -9.85 -4.85
N ASN A 101 3.78 -10.71 -5.84
CA ASN A 101 4.31 -10.58 -7.20
C ASN A 101 3.80 -9.30 -7.88
N LYS A 102 2.52 -9.01 -7.74
CA LYS A 102 1.92 -7.76 -8.26
C LYS A 102 2.54 -6.51 -7.61
N ALA A 103 2.80 -6.57 -6.31
CA ALA A 103 3.45 -5.46 -5.60
C ALA A 103 4.89 -5.25 -6.08
N ILE A 104 5.65 -6.33 -6.33
CA ILE A 104 7.01 -6.26 -6.90
C ILE A 104 6.98 -5.62 -8.29
N GLU A 105 6.10 -6.07 -9.18
CA GLU A 105 5.96 -5.52 -10.54
C GLU A 105 5.73 -4.01 -10.53
N ILE A 106 4.74 -3.55 -9.75
CA ILE A 106 4.43 -2.13 -9.60
C ILE A 106 5.64 -1.34 -9.09
N CYS A 107 6.35 -1.90 -8.11
CA CYS A 107 7.53 -1.26 -7.54
C CYS A 107 8.70 -1.21 -8.52
N GLU A 108 8.95 -2.28 -9.27
CA GLU A 108 10.03 -2.34 -10.27
C GLU A 108 9.79 -1.34 -11.40
N ASP A 109 8.55 -1.19 -11.87
CA ASP A 109 8.16 -0.20 -12.88
C ASP A 109 8.38 1.23 -12.38
N ALA A 110 7.98 1.52 -11.13
CA ALA A 110 8.19 2.84 -10.52
C ALA A 110 9.68 3.18 -10.37
N ILE A 111 10.49 2.22 -9.90
CA ILE A 111 11.95 2.38 -9.78
C ILE A 111 12.59 2.61 -11.14
N LYS A 112 12.18 1.85 -12.16
CA LYS A 112 12.69 2.00 -13.53
C LYS A 112 12.41 3.38 -14.11
N LYS A 113 11.21 3.92 -13.87
CA LYS A 113 10.77 5.22 -14.40
C LYS A 113 11.38 6.40 -13.64
N TYR A 114 11.45 6.31 -12.33
CA TYR A 114 11.90 7.39 -11.44
C TYR A 114 12.94 6.92 -10.41
N PRO A 115 14.14 6.48 -10.83
CA PRO A 115 15.09 5.76 -9.97
C PRO A 115 15.66 6.55 -8.78
N LYS A 116 15.57 7.88 -8.82
CA LYS A 116 16.09 8.76 -7.76
C LYS A 116 15.00 9.36 -6.88
N SER A 117 13.73 9.02 -7.11
CA SER A 117 12.60 9.54 -6.35
C SER A 117 12.50 8.92 -4.95
N ILE A 118 11.82 9.64 -4.06
CA ILE A 118 11.48 9.13 -2.73
C ILE A 118 10.59 7.88 -2.85
N GLY A 119 9.66 7.87 -3.81
CA GLY A 119 8.80 6.72 -4.09
C GLY A 119 9.58 5.48 -4.51
N ALA A 120 10.64 5.62 -5.33
CA ALA A 120 11.52 4.51 -5.69
C ALA A 120 12.21 3.91 -4.47
N ALA A 121 12.69 4.73 -3.53
CA ALA A 121 13.27 4.24 -2.29
C ALA A 121 12.24 3.47 -1.43
N LYS A 122 10.98 3.96 -1.36
CA LYS A 122 9.88 3.26 -0.69
C LYS A 122 9.57 1.93 -1.38
N CYS A 123 9.50 1.92 -2.70
CA CYS A 123 9.32 0.73 -3.52
C CYS A 123 10.44 -0.31 -3.30
N GLN A 124 11.71 0.14 -3.25
CA GLN A 124 12.82 -0.76 -2.96
C GLN A 124 12.71 -1.41 -1.57
N ASN A 125 12.26 -0.66 -0.57
CA ASN A 125 12.02 -1.21 0.76
C ASN A 125 10.91 -2.29 0.74
N ILE A 126 9.82 -2.05 0.01
CA ILE A 126 8.74 -3.04 -0.16
C ILE A 126 9.27 -4.33 -0.79
N ILE A 127 10.07 -4.22 -1.86
CA ILE A 127 10.69 -5.37 -2.53
C ILE A 127 11.61 -6.13 -1.56
N ASN A 128 12.46 -5.41 -0.82
CA ASN A 128 13.35 -6.00 0.16
C ASN A 128 12.59 -6.75 1.26
N ASP A 129 11.51 -6.17 1.77
CA ASP A 129 10.66 -6.81 2.77
C ASP A 129 9.95 -8.06 2.25
N ILE A 130 9.52 -8.06 0.97
CA ILE A 130 8.91 -9.24 0.34
C ILE A 130 9.96 -10.33 0.15
N LYS A 131 11.17 -9.98 -0.29
CA LYS A 131 12.25 -10.92 -0.59
C LYS A 131 13.05 -11.36 0.65
N LYS A 132 12.80 -10.76 1.81
CA LYS A 132 13.51 -11.08 3.05
C LYS A 132 13.31 -12.56 3.44
N PRO A 133 14.38 -13.34 3.61
CA PRO A 133 14.25 -14.69 4.12
C PRO A 133 13.82 -14.69 5.59
N SER A 134 12.91 -15.57 5.94
CA SER A 134 12.49 -15.79 7.32
C SER A 134 12.20 -17.27 7.57
N ILE A 135 12.45 -17.70 8.80
CA ILE A 135 12.13 -19.03 9.28
C ILE A 135 11.71 -18.93 10.74
N GLN A 136 10.61 -19.58 11.08
CA GLN A 136 10.10 -19.69 12.44
C GLN A 136 9.79 -21.17 12.74
N ILE A 137 10.19 -21.62 13.92
CA ILE A 137 9.94 -22.98 14.38
C ILE A 137 9.03 -22.89 15.60
N PHE A 138 7.93 -23.59 15.54
CA PHE A 138 6.95 -23.69 16.61
C PHE A 138 6.94 -25.12 17.14
N GLY A 139 7.06 -25.29 18.45
CA GLY A 139 6.99 -26.58 19.12
C GLY A 139 6.55 -26.39 20.56
N GLU A 140 6.30 -27.50 21.25
CA GLU A 140 6.02 -27.49 22.68
C GLU A 140 7.30 -27.16 23.45
N GLN A 141 7.18 -26.50 24.59
CA GLN A 141 8.33 -26.18 25.44
C GLN A 141 8.92 -27.38 26.15
N VAL A 142 8.11 -28.44 26.35
CA VAL A 142 8.50 -29.67 27.03
C VAL A 142 7.93 -30.86 26.29
N TYR A 143 8.78 -31.80 25.94
CA TYR A 143 8.38 -33.07 25.33
C TYR A 143 8.61 -34.22 26.30
N PRO A 144 7.65 -35.16 26.41
CA PRO A 144 7.84 -36.39 27.19
C PRO A 144 8.96 -37.24 26.58
N SER A 145 9.78 -37.86 27.44
CA SER A 145 10.82 -38.76 26.96
C SER A 145 10.24 -39.95 26.16
N LYS A 146 10.90 -40.36 25.07
CA LYS A 146 10.50 -41.47 24.19
C LYS A 146 9.23 -41.24 23.37
N GLN A 147 8.77 -40.01 23.21
CA GLN A 147 7.70 -39.69 22.28
C GLN A 147 8.25 -38.94 21.06
N ALA A 148 7.54 -39.06 19.92
CA ALA A 148 7.87 -38.28 18.73
C ALA A 148 7.61 -36.81 18.98
N MET A 149 8.56 -35.97 18.59
CA MET A 149 8.41 -34.50 18.66
C MET A 149 7.82 -33.99 17.34
N LEU A 150 6.80 -33.13 17.43
CA LEU A 150 6.22 -32.46 16.28
C LEU A 150 6.57 -30.97 16.33
N PHE A 151 7.16 -30.49 15.26
CA PHE A 151 7.45 -29.08 15.07
C PHE A 151 6.71 -28.55 13.85
N ALA A 152 6.10 -27.38 13.96
CA ALA A 152 5.63 -26.62 12.81
C ALA A 152 6.73 -25.66 12.34
N LEU A 153 6.99 -25.66 11.04
CA LEU A 153 7.97 -24.77 10.40
C LEU A 153 7.23 -23.81 9.49
N ASP A 154 7.33 -22.51 9.81
CA ASP A 154 6.90 -21.43 8.93
C ASP A 154 8.13 -20.77 8.30
N TYR A 155 8.16 -20.70 6.97
CA TYR A 155 9.30 -20.16 6.25
C TYR A 155 8.88 -19.33 5.02
N ASN A 156 9.68 -18.32 4.72
CA ASN A 156 9.51 -17.50 3.53
C ASN A 156 10.88 -17.24 2.90
N ASN A 157 10.98 -17.39 1.57
CA ASN A 157 12.21 -17.18 0.79
C ASN A 157 13.44 -17.95 1.29
N VAL A 158 13.26 -19.12 1.87
CA VAL A 158 14.32 -20.00 2.35
C VAL A 158 14.36 -21.25 1.47
N ALA A 159 15.46 -21.47 0.78
CA ALA A 159 15.62 -22.61 -0.11
C ALA A 159 15.98 -23.91 0.64
N GLN A 160 16.66 -23.80 1.78
CA GLN A 160 17.10 -24.94 2.56
C GLN A 160 17.22 -24.55 4.04
N ALA A 161 16.77 -25.43 4.93
CA ALA A 161 16.95 -25.32 6.37
C ALA A 161 17.52 -26.63 6.92
N SER A 162 18.44 -26.53 7.88
CA SER A 162 18.98 -27.69 8.61
C SER A 162 18.57 -27.59 10.08
N ILE A 163 18.02 -28.68 10.61
CA ILE A 163 17.60 -28.76 12.01
C ILE A 163 18.51 -29.79 12.70
N SER A 164 19.13 -29.38 13.80
CA SER A 164 19.92 -30.26 14.67
C SER A 164 19.28 -30.31 16.06
N VAL A 165 19.10 -31.48 16.60
CA VAL A 165 18.66 -31.68 17.97
C VAL A 165 19.89 -32.15 18.78
N VAL A 166 20.20 -31.40 19.85
CA VAL A 166 21.34 -31.63 20.73
C VAL A 166 20.88 -32.06 22.12
#